data_6ab525c9690617a9a8ad241fc1af3146
#
_entry.id   6ab525c9690617a9a8ad241fc1af3146
#
_cell.length_a   1.000
_cell.length_b   1.000
_cell.length_c   1.000
_cell.angle_alpha   90.00
_cell.angle_beta   90.00
_cell.angle_gamma   90.00
#
_symmetry.space_group_name_H-M   'P 1'
#
loop_
_entity.id
_entity.type
_entity.pdbx_description
1 polymer ?
#
loop_
_entity_poly.entity_id
_entity_poly.type
_entity_poly.pdbx_seq_one_letter_code
_entity_poly.pdbx_strand_id
1 'polypeptide(L)'
;MNKRGAWGGGAYDAAMHEIRAEIAANVWQVVVEEGQMVAEGDEIVILESMKMEIPVVTEIPGVVRELHVQPEDNVQEGDLIALIDES
;
A
#
# COMPACT_ATOMS: atom_id res chain seq x y z
N MET A 1 -12.92 -20.78 -7.61
CA MET A 1 -12.59 -20.84 -6.88
C MET A 1 -12.36 -20.84 -6.51
N ASN A 2 -12.56 -20.48 -6.64
CA ASN A 2 -12.18 -20.40 -5.90
C ASN A 2 -12.04 -20.43 -5.64
N LYS A 3 -12.27 -20.40 -5.61
CA LYS A 3 -11.97 -20.25 -4.95
C LYS A 3 -12.00 -20.05 -4.65
N ARG A 4 -12.26 -19.82 -4.77
CA ARG A 4 -12.10 -19.36 -4.08
C ARG A 4 -12.70 -19.39 -3.90
N GLY A 5 -13.27 -19.41 -4.34
CA GLY A 5 -13.56 -19.41 -3.89
C GLY A 5 -13.78 -19.36 -3.55
N ALA A 6 -14.17 -19.63 -3.71
CA ALA A 6 -14.19 -19.60 -3.20
C ALA A 6 -13.71 -19.29 -2.79
N TRP A 7 -13.34 -19.21 -3.08
CA TRP A 7 -12.64 -18.71 -2.31
C TRP A 7 -12.90 -17.86 -1.71
N GLY A 8 -13.58 -18.05 -1.70
CA GLY A 8 -14.06 -17.24 -0.86
C GLY A 8 -13.21 -16.44 -0.42
N GLY A 9 -13.01 -16.04 -0.32
CA GLY A 9 -12.11 -15.16 -0.04
C GLY A 9 -11.82 -14.84 1.37
N GLY A 10 -12.41 -15.43 2.31
CA GLY A 10 -12.14 -15.05 3.69
C GLY A 10 -10.70 -15.18 4.08
N ALA A 11 -10.10 -16.36 3.89
CA ALA A 11 -8.71 -16.58 4.21
C ALA A 11 -7.80 -15.76 3.31
N TYR A 12 -8.19 -15.61 2.08
CA TYR A 12 -7.42 -14.80 1.13
C TYR A 12 -7.37 -13.34 1.59
N ASP A 13 -8.53 -12.81 1.99
CA ASP A 13 -8.57 -11.42 2.44
C ASP A 13 -7.73 -11.19 3.68
N ALA A 14 -7.67 -12.19 4.56
CA ALA A 14 -6.91 -12.04 5.79
C ALA A 14 -5.40 -11.93 5.54
N ALA A 15 -4.92 -12.38 4.38
CA ALA A 15 -3.51 -12.29 4.05
C ALA A 15 -3.13 -10.94 3.42
N MET A 16 -4.10 -10.10 3.13
CA MET A 16 -3.83 -8.81 2.50
C MET A 16 -3.78 -7.72 3.55
N HIS A 17 -2.74 -6.91 3.48
CA HIS A 17 -2.58 -5.77 4.37
C HIS A 17 -2.81 -4.51 3.57
N GLU A 18 -3.75 -3.68 4.01
CA GLU A 18 -4.05 -2.42 3.34
C GLU A 18 -3.18 -1.32 3.92
N ILE A 19 -2.53 -0.58 3.04
CA ILE A 19 -1.78 0.60 3.43
C ILE A 19 -2.60 1.79 2.98
N ARG A 20 -3.02 2.62 3.95
CA ARG A 20 -3.89 3.76 3.69
C ARG A 20 -3.20 5.04 4.12
N ALA A 21 -3.58 6.13 3.46
CA ALA A 21 -3.07 7.44 3.83
C ALA A 21 -3.64 7.82 5.19
N GLU A 22 -2.80 8.39 6.04
CA GLU A 22 -3.23 8.84 7.37
C GLU A 22 -3.53 10.32 7.39
N ILE A 23 -3.15 11.04 6.33
CA ILE A 23 -3.43 12.46 6.20
C ILE A 23 -3.71 12.78 4.73
N ALA A 24 -4.33 13.93 4.50
CA ALA A 24 -4.47 14.45 3.15
C ALA A 24 -3.11 14.98 2.69
N ALA A 25 -2.67 14.57 1.52
CA ALA A 25 -1.34 14.95 1.04
C ALA A 25 -1.24 14.69 -0.46
N ASN A 26 -0.12 15.12 -1.03
CA ASN A 26 0.22 14.78 -2.41
C ASN A 26 1.22 13.64 -2.40
N VAL A 27 1.12 12.76 -3.39
CA VAL A 27 2.11 11.70 -3.57
C VAL A 27 3.32 12.33 -4.27
N TRP A 28 4.43 12.39 -3.54
CA TRP A 28 5.65 12.96 -4.09
C TRP A 28 6.44 11.94 -4.88
N GLN A 29 6.54 10.73 -4.34
CA GLN A 29 7.34 9.69 -4.98
C GLN A 29 6.76 8.33 -4.63
N VAL A 30 6.73 7.43 -5.62
CA VAL A 30 6.38 6.02 -5.40
C VAL A 30 7.69 5.25 -5.45
N VAL A 31 7.99 4.54 -4.36
CA VAL A 31 9.31 3.94 -4.16
C VAL A 31 9.33 2.48 -4.59
N VAL A 32 8.16 1.84 -4.72
CA VAL A 32 8.07 0.41 -5.03
C VAL A 32 7.23 0.20 -6.27
N GLU A 33 7.25 -1.03 -6.78
CA GLU A 33 6.45 -1.45 -7.94
C GLU A 33 5.60 -2.65 -7.55
N GLU A 34 4.50 -2.83 -8.28
CA GLU A 34 3.71 -4.05 -8.10
C GLU A 34 4.58 -5.26 -8.40
N GLY A 35 4.43 -6.28 -7.56
CA GLY A 35 5.23 -7.50 -7.67
C GLY A 35 6.52 -7.48 -6.89
N GLN A 36 6.91 -6.34 -6.34
CA GLN A 36 8.15 -6.23 -5.60
C GLN A 36 7.99 -6.78 -4.19
N MET A 37 9.00 -7.48 -3.71
CA MET A 37 9.03 -7.94 -2.32
C MET A 37 9.50 -6.80 -1.43
N VAL A 38 8.84 -6.66 -0.30
CA VAL A 38 9.20 -5.63 0.69
C VAL A 38 9.34 -6.25 2.05
N ALA A 39 10.15 -5.63 2.89
CA ALA A 39 10.32 -6.04 4.28
C ALA A 39 9.61 -5.05 5.19
N GLU A 40 9.37 -5.48 6.42
CA GLU A 40 8.79 -4.59 7.42
C GLU A 40 9.65 -3.33 7.52
N GLY A 41 8.98 -2.17 7.45
CA GLY A 41 9.67 -0.90 7.55
C GLY A 41 10.11 -0.29 6.23
N ASP A 42 9.96 -1.03 5.13
CA ASP A 42 10.33 -0.49 3.82
C ASP A 42 9.36 0.62 3.42
N GLU A 43 9.89 1.64 2.77
CA GLU A 43 9.06 2.74 2.28
C GLU A 43 8.32 2.31 1.03
N ILE A 44 7.04 2.63 0.97
CA ILE A 44 6.19 2.32 -0.17
C ILE A 44 6.01 3.55 -1.04
N VAL A 45 5.63 4.65 -0.43
CA VAL A 45 5.50 5.95 -1.11
C VAL A 45 5.99 7.02 -0.16
N ILE A 46 6.28 8.19 -0.72
CA ILE A 46 6.58 9.37 0.07
C ILE A 46 5.53 10.41 -0.27
N LEU A 47 4.82 10.86 0.75
CA LEU A 47 3.81 11.90 0.63
C LEU A 47 4.43 13.24 0.96
N GLU A 48 3.83 14.30 0.43
CA GLU A 48 4.25 15.65 0.78
C GLU A 48 3.03 16.43 1.26
N SER A 49 3.18 17.06 2.41
CA SER A 49 2.15 17.91 2.97
C SER A 49 2.84 19.04 3.70
N MET A 50 2.45 20.27 3.40
CA MET A 50 2.97 21.45 4.09
C MET A 50 4.50 21.50 4.04
N LYS A 51 5.05 21.16 2.88
CA LYS A 51 6.49 21.18 2.62
C LYS A 51 7.28 20.17 3.45
N MET A 52 6.57 19.15 3.98
CA MET A 52 7.21 18.08 4.72
C MET A 52 7.06 16.79 3.91
N GLU A 53 8.11 15.99 3.91
CA GLU A 53 8.08 14.68 3.26
C GLU A 53 7.73 13.66 4.32
N ILE A 54 6.71 12.84 4.01
CA ILE A 54 6.17 11.89 4.98
C ILE A 54 6.25 10.52 4.34
N PRO A 55 7.19 9.67 4.77
CA PRO A 55 7.27 8.32 4.20
C PRO A 55 6.13 7.45 4.73
N VAL A 56 5.56 6.65 3.85
CA VAL A 56 4.57 5.65 4.21
C VAL A 56 5.26 4.30 4.09
N VAL A 57 5.35 3.59 5.21
CA VAL A 57 6.09 2.33 5.26
C VAL A 57 5.13 1.18 5.47
N THR A 58 5.55 -0.02 5.05
CA THR A 58 4.77 -1.21 5.33
C THR A 58 5.12 -1.73 6.72
N GLU A 59 4.10 -2.20 7.43
CA GLU A 59 4.30 -2.77 8.76
C GLU A 59 4.52 -4.27 8.71
N ILE A 60 4.38 -4.88 7.54
CA ILE A 60 4.55 -6.32 7.38
C ILE A 60 5.41 -6.60 6.15
N PRO A 61 6.14 -7.71 6.15
CA PRO A 61 6.83 -8.14 4.94
C PRO A 61 5.85 -8.78 3.98
N GLY A 62 6.13 -8.72 2.70
CA GLY A 62 5.28 -9.35 1.70
C GLY A 62 5.59 -8.87 0.31
N VAL A 63 4.62 -9.04 -0.58
CA VAL A 63 4.73 -8.63 -1.97
C VAL A 63 3.72 -7.52 -2.22
N VAL A 64 4.14 -6.47 -2.91
CA VAL A 64 3.23 -5.40 -3.30
C VAL A 64 2.28 -5.95 -4.34
N ARG A 65 1.03 -6.19 -3.93
CA ARG A 65 0.05 -6.80 -4.82
C ARG A 65 -0.60 -5.76 -5.71
N GLU A 66 -0.96 -4.62 -5.14
CA GLU A 66 -1.59 -3.54 -5.88
C GLU A 66 -1.04 -2.22 -5.39
N LEU A 67 -0.87 -1.31 -6.33
CA LEU A 67 -0.40 0.02 -6.03
C LEU A 67 -1.43 0.98 -6.63
N HIS A 68 -2.09 1.75 -5.79
CA HIS A 68 -3.25 2.53 -6.17
C HIS A 68 -2.96 4.01 -6.40
N VAL A 69 -1.72 4.43 -6.26
CA VAL A 69 -1.36 5.84 -6.42
C VAL A 69 -0.16 5.98 -7.32
N GLN A 70 0.00 7.16 -7.88
CA GLN A 70 1.14 7.52 -8.72
C GLN A 70 1.65 8.87 -8.28
N PRO A 71 2.87 9.25 -8.70
CA PRO A 71 3.38 10.58 -8.39
C PRO A 71 2.39 11.66 -8.83
N GLU A 72 2.27 12.68 -8.01
CA GLU A 72 1.43 13.85 -8.20
C GLU A 72 -0.05 13.62 -7.90
N ASP A 73 -0.44 12.39 -7.54
CA ASP A 73 -1.81 12.16 -7.09
C ASP A 73 -2.05 12.87 -5.76
N ASN A 74 -3.30 13.28 -5.54
CA ASN A 74 -3.75 13.76 -4.23
C ASN A 74 -4.43 12.61 -3.51
N VAL A 75 -4.12 12.45 -2.24
CA VAL A 75 -4.79 11.44 -1.41
C VAL A 75 -5.45 12.14 -0.22
N GLN A 76 -6.49 11.52 0.27
CA GLN A 76 -7.20 11.97 1.46
C GLN A 76 -6.99 10.94 2.55
N GLU A 77 -7.21 11.35 3.79
CA GLU A 77 -7.15 10.42 4.90
C GLU A 77 -8.05 9.22 4.62
N GLY A 78 -7.52 8.02 4.77
CA GLY A 78 -8.26 6.80 4.54
C GLY A 78 -8.17 6.25 3.12
N ASP A 79 -7.60 7.00 2.18
CA ASP A 79 -7.48 6.49 0.81
C ASP A 79 -6.50 5.33 0.77
N LEU A 80 -6.84 4.33 -0.02
CA LEU A 80 -5.99 3.14 -0.18
C LEU A 80 -4.78 3.50 -1.03
N ILE A 81 -3.60 3.21 -0.51
CA ILE A 81 -2.34 3.45 -1.21
C ILE A 81 -1.85 2.17 -1.87
N ALA A 82 -1.83 1.08 -1.13
CA ALA A 82 -1.30 -0.17 -1.66
C ALA A 82 -1.87 -1.35 -0.88
N LEU A 83 -1.82 -2.52 -1.51
CA LEU A 83 -2.13 -3.79 -0.86
C LEU A 83 -0.86 -4.62 -0.84
N ILE A 84 -0.53 -5.14 0.33
CA ILE A 84 0.63 -6.00 0.53
C ILE A 84 0.12 -7.40 0.80
N ASP A 85 0.59 -8.35 0.00
CA ASP A 85 0.25 -9.77 0.20
C ASP A 85 1.26 -10.32 1.19
N GLU A 86 0.81 -10.59 2.39
CA GLU A 86 1.68 -10.99 3.48
C GLU A 86 2.39 -12.31 3.14
N SER A 87 3.68 -12.35 3.36
CA SER A 87 4.47 -13.54 3.05
C SER A 87 4.72 -14.40 4.29
#